data_c7e183441dbcb8c44369ae2cce7580cc
#
_entry.id   c7e183441dbcb8c44369ae2cce7580cc
#
_cell.length_a   1.000
_cell.length_b   1.000
_cell.length_c   1.000
_cell.angle_alpha   90.00
_cell.angle_beta   90.00
_cell.angle_gamma   90.00
#
_symmetry.space_group_name_H-M   'P 1'
#
loop_
_entity.id
_entity.type
_entity.pdbx_description
1 polymer ?
#
loop_
_entity_poly.entity_id
_entity_poly.type
_entity_poly.pdbx_seq_one_letter_code
_entity_poly.pdbx_strand_id
1 'polypeptide(L)'
;MKINVVAALSFGIVLSGGCAPCALAASAPTHIQNLRGCFRVSYRFVEDGRHDYEIKDALEWITLKQRSAAYLIQHYGLIGGEVTRHFTETWSLLPDGRWRQDVGPSRYTCISEVRMGQLHCSSPGAAKPTRDQREVYDLLNRVSTIQITPKGWVQSEMNDKVNKEGKVLATEVGWVEYRRTADDSPCDVAKKLYPSE
;
A
#
# COMPACT_ATOMS: atom_id res chain seq x y z
N MET A 1 79.30 7.05 32.96
CA MET A 1 78.11 7.46 33.69
C MET A 1 76.95 7.63 32.65
N LYS A 2 76.07 6.59 32.53
CA LYS A 2 74.97 6.58 31.51
C LYS A 2 73.69 6.78 32.30
N ILE A 3 72.96 7.85 31.98
CA ILE A 3 71.70 8.18 32.58
C ILE A 3 70.62 7.63 31.63
N ASN A 4 69.84 6.68 32.08
CA ASN A 4 68.67 6.17 31.38
C ASN A 4 67.45 7.02 31.77
N VAL A 5 66.85 7.66 30.81
CA VAL A 5 65.57 8.38 30.96
C VAL A 5 64.45 7.41 30.49
N VAL A 6 63.59 7.02 31.46
CA VAL A 6 62.38 6.24 31.17
C VAL A 6 61.26 7.24 30.88
N ALA A 7 60.74 7.20 29.67
CA ALA A 7 59.55 7.97 29.28
C ALA A 7 58.30 7.13 29.58
N ALA A 8 57.44 7.63 30.47
CA ALA A 8 56.11 7.03 30.73
C ALA A 8 55.13 7.55 29.68
N LEU A 9 54.63 6.61 28.87
CA LEU A 9 53.51 6.84 27.92
C LEU A 9 52.18 6.66 28.67
N SER A 10 51.48 7.75 28.92
CA SER A 10 50.11 7.76 29.41
C SER A 10 49.13 7.51 28.25
N PHE A 11 48.50 6.35 28.26
CA PHE A 11 47.39 6.03 27.33
C PHE A 11 46.11 6.68 27.84
N GLY A 12 45.71 7.76 27.20
CA GLY A 12 44.37 8.36 27.39
C GLY A 12 43.31 7.57 26.66
N ILE A 13 42.42 6.88 27.39
CA ILE A 13 41.23 6.27 26.82
C ILE A 13 40.20 7.37 26.56
N VAL A 14 40.00 7.73 25.27
CA VAL A 14 38.91 8.59 24.84
C VAL A 14 37.67 7.69 24.70
N LEU A 15 36.78 7.74 25.68
CA LEU A 15 35.42 7.20 25.57
C LEU A 15 34.61 8.09 24.64
N SER A 16 34.62 7.76 23.35
CA SER A 16 33.69 8.35 22.38
C SER A 16 32.28 7.76 22.63
N GLY A 17 31.49 8.44 23.45
CA GLY A 17 30.06 8.21 23.58
C GLY A 17 29.37 8.44 22.24
N GLY A 18 29.21 7.38 21.44
CA GLY A 18 28.42 7.42 20.24
C GLY A 18 26.95 7.60 20.61
N CYS A 19 26.41 8.80 20.51
CA CYS A 19 24.97 8.99 20.41
C CYS A 19 24.49 8.19 19.20
N ALA A 20 23.75 7.11 19.42
CA ALA A 20 23.00 6.48 18.34
C ALA A 20 22.14 7.57 17.67
N PRO A 21 22.19 7.72 16.35
CA PRO A 21 21.34 8.67 15.68
C PRO A 21 19.89 8.30 16.01
N CYS A 22 19.16 9.21 16.69
CA CYS A 22 17.71 9.13 16.75
C CYS A 22 17.25 9.13 15.30
N ALA A 23 16.85 7.97 14.77
CA ALA A 23 16.23 7.86 13.48
C ALA A 23 14.91 8.65 13.60
N LEU A 24 14.93 9.90 13.14
CA LEU A 24 13.71 10.67 12.94
C LEU A 24 12.82 9.80 12.04
N ALA A 25 11.67 9.41 12.55
CA ALA A 25 10.69 8.64 11.78
C ALA A 25 10.40 9.45 10.52
N ALA A 26 10.92 8.99 9.38
CA ALA A 26 10.68 9.67 8.12
C ALA A 26 9.18 9.69 7.86
N SER A 27 8.62 10.86 7.55
CA SER A 27 7.21 10.97 7.16
C SER A 27 6.93 10.07 5.96
N ALA A 28 5.71 9.52 5.89
CA ALA A 28 5.32 8.70 4.74
C ALA A 28 5.58 9.48 3.43
N PRO A 29 6.10 8.83 2.38
CA PRO A 29 6.28 9.48 1.09
C PRO A 29 4.97 10.04 0.56
N THR A 30 5.02 11.13 -0.18
CA THR A 30 3.84 11.86 -0.66
C THR A 30 2.84 10.96 -1.39
N HIS A 31 3.31 9.99 -2.19
CA HIS A 31 2.42 9.07 -2.89
C HIS A 31 1.62 8.15 -1.95
N ILE A 32 2.18 7.73 -0.82
CA ILE A 32 1.46 6.95 0.21
C ILE A 32 0.53 7.86 1.03
N GLN A 33 0.99 9.08 1.38
CA GLN A 33 0.16 10.04 2.12
C GLN A 33 -1.11 10.44 1.35
N ASN A 34 -1.02 10.52 0.03
CA ASN A 34 -2.14 10.90 -0.82
C ASN A 34 -3.24 9.82 -0.93
N LEU A 35 -2.97 8.59 -0.50
CA LEU A 35 -3.97 7.52 -0.50
C LEU A 35 -5.00 7.67 0.63
N ARG A 36 -4.72 8.44 1.70
CA ARG A 36 -5.62 8.63 2.85
C ARG A 36 -6.66 9.74 2.63
N GLY A 37 -7.79 9.63 3.31
CA GLY A 37 -8.85 10.65 3.34
C GLY A 37 -10.24 10.11 3.04
N CYS A 38 -11.18 10.99 2.78
CA CYS A 38 -12.53 10.65 2.35
C CYS A 38 -12.63 10.71 0.82
N PHE A 39 -13.15 9.63 0.21
CA PHE A 39 -13.24 9.51 -1.25
C PHE A 39 -14.60 9.01 -1.70
N ARG A 40 -15.06 9.54 -2.84
CA ARG A 40 -16.04 8.87 -3.69
C ARG A 40 -15.28 7.93 -4.61
N VAL A 41 -15.66 6.65 -4.60
CA VAL A 41 -14.94 5.61 -5.30
C VAL A 41 -15.84 5.01 -6.38
N SER A 42 -15.30 4.90 -7.58
CA SER A 42 -15.95 4.22 -8.70
C SER A 42 -15.10 3.04 -9.11
N TYR A 43 -15.70 1.86 -9.18
CA TYR A 43 -15.08 0.61 -9.60
C TYR A 43 -15.64 0.21 -10.94
N ARG A 44 -14.77 -0.15 -11.89
CA ARG A 44 -15.16 -0.74 -13.16
C ARG A 44 -14.22 -1.86 -13.52
N PHE A 45 -14.75 -3.06 -13.77
CA PHE A 45 -14.01 -4.24 -14.19
C PHE A 45 -14.65 -4.83 -15.43
N VAL A 46 -13.84 -5.19 -16.41
CA VAL A 46 -14.23 -5.82 -17.67
C VAL A 46 -13.40 -7.09 -17.85
N GLU A 47 -14.06 -8.22 -18.12
CA GLU A 47 -13.41 -9.49 -18.30
C GLU A 47 -13.67 -10.03 -19.71
N ASP A 48 -12.64 -10.07 -20.57
CA ASP A 48 -12.67 -10.55 -21.97
C ASP A 48 -13.90 -10.08 -22.76
N GLY A 49 -14.44 -8.88 -22.41
CA GLY A 49 -15.66 -8.34 -22.99
C GLY A 49 -16.96 -9.09 -22.64
N ARG A 50 -16.89 -10.06 -21.69
CA ARG A 50 -18.05 -10.91 -21.32
C ARG A 50 -18.78 -10.46 -20.08
N HIS A 51 -18.03 -9.88 -19.13
CA HIS A 51 -18.55 -9.42 -17.86
C HIS A 51 -18.15 -7.98 -17.65
N ASP A 52 -19.12 -7.14 -17.35
CA ASP A 52 -18.91 -5.75 -16.97
C ASP A 52 -19.51 -5.54 -15.59
N TYR A 53 -18.65 -5.14 -14.65
CA TYR A 53 -19.03 -4.85 -13.28
C TYR A 53 -18.70 -3.39 -12.97
N GLU A 54 -19.71 -2.64 -12.57
CA GLU A 54 -19.53 -1.24 -12.24
C GLU A 54 -20.23 -0.89 -10.92
N ILE A 55 -19.51 -0.22 -10.02
CA ILE A 55 -20.07 0.49 -8.87
C ILE A 55 -19.68 1.95 -9.00
N LYS A 56 -20.66 2.85 -8.89
CA LYS A 56 -20.44 4.29 -8.94
C LYS A 56 -20.64 4.91 -7.56
N ASP A 57 -19.79 5.90 -7.25
CA ASP A 57 -19.92 6.78 -6.10
C ASP A 57 -20.06 6.07 -4.74
N ALA A 58 -19.42 4.90 -4.57
CA ALA A 58 -19.23 4.33 -3.25
C ALA A 58 -18.45 5.32 -2.37
N LEU A 59 -18.75 5.37 -1.08
CA LEU A 59 -18.04 6.25 -0.16
C LEU A 59 -17.05 5.43 0.66
N GLU A 60 -15.78 5.87 0.67
CA GLU A 60 -14.72 5.24 1.47
C GLU A 60 -13.97 6.24 2.34
N TRP A 61 -13.73 5.85 3.59
CA TRP A 61 -12.79 6.48 4.50
C TRP A 61 -11.51 5.66 4.56
N ILE A 62 -10.36 6.29 4.24
CA ILE A 62 -9.06 5.62 4.20
C ILE A 62 -8.15 6.25 5.25
N THR A 63 -7.68 5.42 6.19
CA THR A 63 -6.74 5.85 7.24
C THR A 63 -5.32 5.44 6.89
N LEU A 64 -4.36 6.20 7.38
CA LEU A 64 -2.93 5.91 7.31
C LEU A 64 -2.34 5.97 8.71
N LYS A 65 -1.65 4.91 9.13
CA LYS A 65 -0.93 4.84 10.40
C LYS A 65 0.49 4.37 10.17
N GLN A 66 1.44 5.08 10.73
CA GLN A 66 2.83 4.63 10.74
C GLN A 66 3.04 3.61 11.85
N ARG A 67 3.69 2.48 11.52
CA ARG A 67 4.08 1.44 12.47
C ARG A 67 5.53 1.04 12.23
N SER A 68 6.44 1.49 13.08
CA SER A 68 7.89 1.25 12.92
C SER A 68 8.38 1.66 11.52
N ALA A 69 8.81 0.70 10.70
CA ALA A 69 9.30 0.92 9.33
C ALA A 69 8.22 0.70 8.26
N ALA A 70 6.95 0.58 8.63
CA ALA A 70 5.84 0.31 7.72
C ALA A 70 4.69 1.30 7.89
N TYR A 71 3.86 1.40 6.88
CA TYR A 71 2.62 2.18 6.88
C TYR A 71 1.44 1.24 6.73
N LEU A 72 0.49 1.34 7.65
CA LEU A 72 -0.77 0.62 7.61
C LEU A 72 -1.83 1.52 7.00
N ILE A 73 -2.38 1.11 5.87
CA ILE A 73 -3.52 1.75 5.22
C ILE A 73 -4.75 0.86 5.43
N GLN A 74 -5.84 1.47 5.88
CA GLN A 74 -7.07 0.75 6.15
C GLN A 74 -8.22 1.42 5.42
N HIS A 75 -8.96 0.65 4.64
CA HIS A 75 -10.12 1.07 3.90
C HIS A 75 -11.41 0.72 4.64
N TYR A 76 -12.31 1.69 4.76
CA TYR A 76 -13.64 1.55 5.36
C TYR A 76 -14.69 2.00 4.35
N GLY A 77 -15.52 1.08 3.89
CA GLY A 77 -16.68 1.39 3.05
C GLY A 77 -17.83 1.90 3.91
N LEU A 78 -18.53 2.93 3.43
CA LEU A 78 -19.74 3.45 4.04
C LEU A 78 -20.93 3.07 3.15
N ILE A 79 -21.73 2.11 3.60
CA ILE A 79 -22.86 1.55 2.86
C ILE A 79 -24.10 1.62 3.74
N GLY A 80 -25.16 2.31 3.26
CA GLY A 80 -26.43 2.39 4.00
C GLY A 80 -26.32 3.03 5.39
N GLY A 81 -25.31 3.86 5.63
CA GLY A 81 -25.04 4.49 6.93
C GLY A 81 -24.20 3.63 7.87
N GLU A 82 -23.87 2.40 7.49
CA GLU A 82 -22.98 1.52 8.25
C GLU A 82 -21.54 1.62 7.73
N VAL A 83 -20.59 1.47 8.67
CA VAL A 83 -19.14 1.47 8.35
C VAL A 83 -18.65 0.04 8.38
N THR A 84 -18.18 -0.43 7.23
CA THR A 84 -17.63 -1.78 7.07
C THR A 84 -16.15 -1.70 6.72
N ARG A 85 -15.32 -2.51 7.41
CA ARG A 85 -13.92 -2.68 7.02
C ARG A 85 -13.86 -3.39 5.67
N HIS A 86 -13.30 -2.71 4.66
CA HIS A 86 -13.20 -3.24 3.32
C HIS A 86 -11.93 -4.10 3.17
N PHE A 87 -10.75 -3.50 3.30
CA PHE A 87 -9.47 -4.22 3.31
C PHE A 87 -8.38 -3.40 4.01
N THR A 88 -7.24 -4.04 4.20
CA THR A 88 -6.07 -3.46 4.87
C THR A 88 -4.85 -3.68 4.00
N GLU A 89 -3.98 -2.68 3.92
CA GLU A 89 -2.69 -2.77 3.25
C GLU A 89 -1.57 -2.42 4.22
N THR A 90 -0.45 -3.14 4.11
CA THR A 90 0.79 -2.77 4.79
C THR A 90 1.84 -2.44 3.74
N TRP A 91 2.40 -1.24 3.84
CA TRP A 91 3.43 -0.75 2.93
C TRP A 91 4.78 -0.66 3.67
N SER A 92 5.78 -1.36 3.18
CA SER A 92 7.13 -1.40 3.77
C SER A 92 8.16 -1.03 2.73
N LEU A 93 9.09 -0.13 3.08
CA LEU A 93 10.23 0.20 2.22
C LEU A 93 11.26 -0.92 2.27
N LEU A 94 11.65 -1.43 1.13
CA LEU A 94 12.71 -2.42 0.98
C LEU A 94 14.10 -1.76 0.94
N PRO A 95 15.18 -2.50 1.26
CA PRO A 95 16.55 -1.96 1.23
C PRO A 95 16.99 -1.42 -0.14
N ASP A 96 16.39 -1.91 -1.23
CA ASP A 96 16.67 -1.49 -2.61
C ASP A 96 15.83 -0.27 -3.07
N GLY A 97 15.05 0.33 -2.16
CA GLY A 97 14.22 1.50 -2.43
C GLY A 97 12.86 1.20 -3.03
N ARG A 98 12.54 -0.07 -3.30
CA ARG A 98 11.19 -0.48 -3.73
C ARG A 98 10.25 -0.57 -2.54
N TRP A 99 8.95 -0.61 -2.83
CA TRP A 99 7.91 -0.77 -1.82
C TRP A 99 7.29 -2.15 -1.89
N ARG A 100 7.20 -2.81 -0.74
CA ARG A 100 6.40 -4.02 -0.58
C ARG A 100 5.02 -3.61 -0.07
N GLN A 101 3.98 -3.99 -0.79
CA GLN A 101 2.58 -3.86 -0.40
C GLN A 101 2.04 -5.26 -0.09
N ASP A 102 1.62 -5.48 1.14
CA ASP A 102 0.90 -6.69 1.55
C ASP A 102 -0.57 -6.32 1.73
N VAL A 103 -1.46 -6.92 0.94
CA VAL A 103 -2.91 -6.67 1.02
C VAL A 103 -3.58 -7.77 1.84
N GLY A 104 -4.24 -7.36 2.88
CA GLY A 104 -4.73 -8.06 4.03
C GLY A 104 -5.47 -9.28 3.90
N PRO A 105 -5.78 -10.07 4.92
CA PRO A 105 -4.99 -11.25 5.20
C PRO A 105 -4.91 -12.15 3.96
N SER A 106 -3.71 -12.45 3.50
CA SER A 106 -3.41 -13.46 2.46
C SER A 106 -4.02 -13.22 1.07
N ARG A 107 -4.37 -11.97 0.70
CA ARG A 107 -4.86 -11.71 -0.66
C ARG A 107 -3.74 -11.73 -1.68
N TYR A 108 -2.77 -10.84 -1.53
CA TYR A 108 -1.56 -10.82 -2.37
C TYR A 108 -0.46 -9.96 -1.75
N THR A 109 0.77 -10.24 -2.17
CA THR A 109 1.94 -9.40 -1.93
C THR A 109 2.40 -8.84 -3.26
N CYS A 110 2.76 -7.57 -3.26
CA CYS A 110 3.18 -6.85 -4.44
C CYS A 110 4.48 -6.10 -4.17
N ILE A 111 5.41 -6.15 -5.10
CA ILE A 111 6.60 -5.32 -5.07
C ILE A 111 6.39 -4.18 -6.05
N SER A 112 6.31 -2.97 -5.49
CA SER A 112 6.02 -1.74 -6.24
C SER A 112 7.28 -0.94 -6.51
N GLU A 113 7.38 -0.39 -7.70
CA GLU A 113 8.39 0.58 -8.10
C GLU A 113 7.72 1.91 -8.40
N VAL A 114 8.38 3.00 -8.03
CA VAL A 114 7.94 4.35 -8.42
C VAL A 114 8.56 4.68 -9.78
N ARG A 115 7.73 4.80 -10.81
CA ARG A 115 8.15 5.20 -12.16
C ARG A 115 7.31 6.39 -12.62
N MET A 116 7.96 7.50 -13.00
CA MET A 116 7.29 8.73 -13.47
C MET A 116 6.16 9.19 -12.54
N GLY A 117 6.34 9.09 -11.21
CA GLY A 117 5.34 9.47 -10.22
C GLY A 117 4.18 8.49 -10.02
N GLN A 118 4.24 7.32 -10.64
CA GLN A 118 3.26 6.25 -10.49
C GLN A 118 3.87 5.08 -9.70
N LEU A 119 3.04 4.40 -8.92
CA LEU A 119 3.41 3.13 -8.28
C LEU A 119 3.02 1.99 -9.20
N HIS A 120 4.00 1.29 -9.73
CA HIS A 120 3.81 0.08 -10.55
C HIS A 120 4.04 -1.15 -9.71
N CYS A 121 3.13 -2.09 -9.77
CA CYS A 121 3.09 -3.27 -8.95
C CYS A 121 2.91 -4.53 -9.80
N SER A 122 3.65 -5.58 -9.48
CA SER A 122 3.47 -6.91 -10.05
C SER A 122 3.36 -7.94 -8.94
N SER A 123 2.33 -8.78 -9.02
CA SER A 123 2.07 -9.85 -8.05
C SER A 123 1.69 -11.13 -8.80
N PRO A 124 2.69 -11.91 -9.25
CA PRO A 124 2.43 -13.20 -9.87
C PRO A 124 1.95 -14.22 -8.82
N GLY A 125 1.00 -15.06 -9.19
CA GLY A 125 0.51 -16.14 -8.34
C GLY A 125 -0.27 -15.68 -7.10
N ALA A 126 -0.93 -14.52 -7.17
CA ALA A 126 -1.80 -14.06 -6.11
C ALA A 126 -2.96 -15.05 -5.88
N ALA A 127 -3.38 -15.20 -4.62
CA ALA A 127 -4.49 -16.10 -4.30
C ALA A 127 -5.81 -15.60 -4.93
N LYS A 128 -6.62 -16.55 -5.39
CA LYS A 128 -7.98 -16.27 -5.84
C LYS A 128 -8.78 -15.62 -4.72
N PRO A 129 -9.49 -14.49 -4.96
CA PRO A 129 -10.39 -13.92 -3.97
C PRO A 129 -11.47 -14.91 -3.56
N THR A 130 -11.69 -15.10 -2.25
CA THR A 130 -12.65 -16.07 -1.72
C THR A 130 -14.10 -15.85 -2.16
N ARG A 131 -14.43 -14.62 -2.57
CA ARG A 131 -15.77 -14.24 -3.04
C ARG A 131 -15.95 -14.40 -4.56
N ASP A 132 -14.87 -14.66 -5.29
CA ASP A 132 -14.98 -14.88 -6.73
C ASP A 132 -15.39 -16.33 -7.03
N GLN A 133 -16.68 -16.52 -7.27
CA GLN A 133 -17.28 -17.82 -7.61
C GLN A 133 -17.57 -17.97 -9.10
N ARG A 134 -17.30 -16.93 -9.91
CA ARG A 134 -17.71 -16.86 -11.31
C ARG A 134 -17.00 -17.86 -12.20
N GLU A 135 -15.74 -18.22 -11.86
CA GLU A 135 -14.91 -19.07 -12.71
C GLU A 135 -14.01 -20.02 -11.93
N VAL A 136 -13.66 -21.12 -12.60
CA VAL A 136 -12.72 -22.12 -12.09
C VAL A 136 -11.31 -21.71 -12.51
N TYR A 137 -10.64 -20.91 -11.68
CA TYR A 137 -9.23 -20.62 -11.80
C TYR A 137 -8.53 -20.79 -10.44
N ASP A 138 -7.23 -20.90 -10.41
CA ASP A 138 -6.49 -21.21 -9.19
C ASP A 138 -5.77 -19.97 -8.64
N LEU A 139 -5.15 -19.19 -9.50
CA LEU A 139 -4.29 -18.06 -9.15
C LEU A 139 -4.57 -16.85 -10.05
N LEU A 140 -4.13 -15.67 -9.59
CA LEU A 140 -4.11 -14.44 -10.35
C LEU A 140 -2.67 -13.99 -10.59
N ASN A 141 -2.34 -13.66 -11.84
CA ASN A 141 -1.18 -12.83 -12.13
C ASN A 141 -1.68 -11.39 -12.25
N ARG A 142 -1.37 -10.57 -11.27
CA ARG A 142 -1.84 -9.18 -11.19
C ARG A 142 -0.73 -8.21 -11.55
N VAL A 143 -1.06 -7.26 -12.39
CA VAL A 143 -0.28 -6.03 -12.60
C VAL A 143 -1.18 -4.86 -12.27
N SER A 144 -0.72 -3.93 -11.45
CA SER A 144 -1.48 -2.71 -11.15
C SER A 144 -0.60 -1.47 -11.15
N THR A 145 -1.25 -0.33 -11.39
CA THR A 145 -0.61 0.98 -11.35
C THR A 145 -1.48 1.91 -10.53
N ILE A 146 -0.89 2.59 -9.54
CA ILE A 146 -1.54 3.67 -8.81
C ILE A 146 -0.95 4.99 -9.28
N GLN A 147 -1.82 5.87 -9.76
CA GLN A 147 -1.50 7.21 -10.20
C GLN A 147 -2.16 8.25 -9.30
N ILE A 148 -1.34 9.10 -8.67
CA ILE A 148 -1.85 10.24 -7.90
C ILE A 148 -2.26 11.35 -8.88
N THR A 149 -3.42 11.94 -8.63
CA THR A 149 -4.00 13.03 -9.41
C THR A 149 -4.31 14.22 -8.51
N PRO A 150 -4.51 15.43 -9.04
CA PRO A 150 -4.92 16.59 -8.23
C PRO A 150 -6.25 16.39 -7.48
N LYS A 151 -7.09 15.45 -7.93
CA LYS A 151 -8.43 15.18 -7.36
C LYS A 151 -8.48 13.90 -6.51
N GLY A 152 -7.35 13.20 -6.33
CA GLY A 152 -7.30 11.93 -5.61
C GLY A 152 -6.31 10.97 -6.26
N TRP A 153 -6.73 9.77 -6.63
CA TRP A 153 -5.87 8.78 -7.27
C TRP A 153 -6.69 7.77 -8.07
N VAL A 154 -6.02 7.13 -9.01
CA VAL A 154 -6.60 6.08 -9.87
C VAL A 154 -5.73 4.84 -9.76
N GLN A 155 -6.36 3.69 -9.62
CA GLN A 155 -5.71 2.39 -9.75
C GLN A 155 -6.21 1.71 -11.03
N SER A 156 -5.30 1.32 -11.90
CA SER A 156 -5.57 0.42 -13.02
C SER A 156 -5.01 -0.95 -12.72
N GLU A 157 -5.72 -2.00 -13.12
CA GLU A 157 -5.36 -3.38 -12.87
C GLU A 157 -5.51 -4.22 -14.12
N MET A 158 -4.62 -5.18 -14.29
CA MET A 158 -4.76 -6.29 -15.22
C MET A 158 -4.54 -7.58 -14.44
N ASN A 159 -5.54 -8.44 -14.45
CA ASN A 159 -5.61 -9.67 -13.68
C ASN A 159 -5.75 -10.85 -14.64
N ASP A 160 -4.67 -11.58 -14.91
CA ASP A 160 -4.76 -12.84 -15.63
C ASP A 160 -5.17 -13.95 -14.67
N LYS A 161 -6.32 -14.55 -14.92
CA LYS A 161 -6.83 -15.71 -14.20
C LYS A 161 -6.18 -16.96 -14.76
N VAL A 162 -5.41 -17.68 -13.95
CA VAL A 162 -4.62 -18.81 -14.42
C VAL A 162 -4.98 -20.10 -13.70
N ASN A 163 -4.86 -21.23 -14.37
CA ASN A 163 -4.98 -22.56 -13.77
C ASN A 163 -3.66 -22.99 -13.13
N LYS A 164 -3.64 -24.19 -12.51
CA LYS A 164 -2.45 -24.75 -11.83
C LYS A 164 -1.26 -24.94 -12.78
N GLU A 165 -1.52 -25.17 -14.05
CA GLU A 165 -0.50 -25.33 -15.10
C GLU A 165 0.03 -23.99 -15.62
N GLY A 166 -0.49 -22.85 -15.10
CA GLY A 166 -0.08 -21.50 -15.51
C GLY A 166 -0.72 -21.03 -16.82
N LYS A 167 -1.73 -21.74 -17.34
CA LYS A 167 -2.47 -21.31 -18.53
C LYS A 167 -3.43 -20.18 -18.17
N VAL A 168 -3.41 -19.09 -18.93
CA VAL A 168 -4.38 -18.01 -18.81
C VAL A 168 -5.73 -18.51 -19.31
N LEU A 169 -6.74 -18.38 -18.47
CA LEU A 169 -8.13 -18.76 -18.74
C LEU A 169 -8.98 -17.55 -19.12
N ALA A 170 -8.71 -16.42 -18.48
CA ALA A 170 -9.38 -15.14 -18.73
C ALA A 170 -8.49 -13.98 -18.29
N THR A 171 -8.68 -12.80 -18.88
CA THR A 171 -8.05 -11.55 -18.46
C THR A 171 -9.12 -10.55 -18.04
N GLU A 172 -9.01 -10.05 -16.81
CA GLU A 172 -9.84 -9.00 -16.27
C GLU A 172 -9.03 -7.69 -16.23
N VAL A 173 -9.61 -6.61 -16.74
CA VAL A 173 -9.04 -5.26 -16.66
C VAL A 173 -9.92 -4.41 -15.75
N GLY A 174 -9.31 -3.75 -14.78
CA GLY A 174 -10.00 -2.96 -13.78
C GLY A 174 -9.51 -1.51 -13.73
N TRP A 175 -10.43 -0.61 -13.43
CA TRP A 175 -10.17 0.78 -13.08
C TRP A 175 -10.92 1.12 -11.81
N VAL A 176 -10.17 1.68 -10.84
CA VAL A 176 -10.76 2.18 -9.60
C VAL A 176 -10.35 3.65 -9.46
N GLU A 177 -11.34 4.54 -9.52
CA GLU A 177 -11.12 5.98 -9.36
C GLU A 177 -11.53 6.40 -7.94
N TYR A 178 -10.60 6.98 -7.22
CA TYR A 178 -10.79 7.58 -5.90
C TYR A 178 -10.79 9.09 -6.02
N ARG A 179 -11.98 9.70 -6.04
CA ARG A 179 -12.14 11.15 -6.06
C ARG A 179 -12.27 11.68 -4.65
N ARG A 180 -11.31 12.50 -4.22
CA ARG A 180 -11.33 13.14 -2.91
C ARG A 180 -12.57 14.02 -2.80
N THR A 181 -13.28 13.92 -1.68
CA THR A 181 -14.38 14.83 -1.32
C THR A 181 -13.85 16.24 -1.06
N ALA A 182 -14.68 17.26 -1.13
CA ALA A 182 -14.28 18.65 -0.88
C ALA A 182 -13.77 18.83 0.57
N ASP A 183 -14.37 18.08 1.49
CA ASP A 183 -13.99 17.94 2.89
C ASP A 183 -14.29 16.51 3.36
N ASP A 184 -13.92 16.16 4.61
CA ASP A 184 -14.13 14.81 5.13
C ASP A 184 -15.55 14.57 5.68
N SER A 185 -16.45 15.56 5.66
CA SER A 185 -17.78 15.46 6.29
C SER A 185 -18.63 14.28 5.81
N PRO A 186 -18.59 13.85 4.54
CA PRO A 186 -19.28 12.65 4.10
C PRO A 186 -18.82 11.37 4.83
N CYS A 187 -17.59 11.38 5.36
CA CYS A 187 -17.00 10.25 6.08
C CYS A 187 -17.02 10.42 7.61
N ASP A 188 -17.72 11.41 8.17
CA ASP A 188 -17.64 11.75 9.61
C ASP A 188 -17.96 10.58 10.54
N VAL A 189 -18.88 9.70 10.17
CA VAL A 189 -19.21 8.51 10.95
C VAL A 189 -18.01 7.58 11.03
N ALA A 190 -17.37 7.29 9.88
CA ALA A 190 -16.19 6.43 9.86
C ALA A 190 -14.98 7.11 10.51
N LYS A 191 -14.80 8.42 10.32
CA LYS A 191 -13.72 9.21 10.93
C LYS A 191 -13.80 9.23 12.46
N LYS A 192 -14.99 9.29 13.05
CA LYS A 192 -15.19 9.20 14.50
C LYS A 192 -14.86 7.82 15.06
N LEU A 193 -15.22 6.76 14.34
CA LEU A 193 -14.96 5.38 14.75
C LEU A 193 -13.49 4.98 14.51
N TYR A 194 -12.88 5.50 13.44
CA TYR A 194 -11.55 5.11 12.98
C TYR A 194 -10.75 6.37 12.59
N PRO A 195 -10.24 7.13 13.57
CA PRO A 195 -9.46 8.34 13.29
C PRO A 195 -8.15 8.00 12.53
N SER A 196 -7.81 8.86 11.57
CA SER A 196 -6.48 8.85 10.94
C SER A 196 -5.49 9.56 11.85
N GLU A 197 -4.27 9.06 11.93
CA GLU A 197 -3.16 9.72 12.66
C GLU A 197 -2.51 10.79 11.82
#